data_f720ac00c60eca150cb157e099e6a491
#
_entry.id   f720ac00c60eca150cb157e099e6a491
#
_cell.length_a   1.000
_cell.length_b   1.000
_cell.length_c   1.000
_cell.angle_alpha   90.00
_cell.angle_beta   90.00
_cell.angle_gamma   90.00
#
_symmetry.space_group_name_H-M   'P 1'
#
loop_
_entity.id
_entity.type
_entity.pdbx_description
1 polymer ?
#
loop_
_entity_poly.entity_id
_entity_poly.type
_entity_poly.pdbx_seq_one_letter_code
_entity_poly.pdbx_strand_id
1 'polypeptide(L)'
;MMYYKERFKDFFAIDELLCLQLIGYSDADICHSFYSPQEKEALQKTIANSPKQHEKAKQILKKQTEAGVATISFYSDEYPWFAFNNLIPDAPPLLHILGDRKLLLRTDCVTIIGSRCADQAGREAAYSWARKFTLEGHVI
;
A
#
# COMPACT_ATOMS: atom_id res chain seq x y z
N MET A 1 -9.39 15.08 7.86
CA MET A 1 -9.06 14.39 6.59
C MET A 1 -8.57 15.33 5.48
N MET A 2 -9.11 16.54 5.36
CA MET A 2 -8.65 17.55 4.37
C MET A 2 -7.22 18.08 4.63
N TYR A 3 -6.78 18.08 5.87
CA TYR A 3 -5.48 18.65 6.30
C TYR A 3 -4.23 17.88 5.80
N TYR A 4 -4.38 16.57 5.51
CA TYR A 4 -3.29 15.74 5.00
C TYR A 4 -3.08 15.91 3.49
N LYS A 5 -4.15 16.08 2.70
CA LYS A 5 -4.08 16.16 1.23
C LYS A 5 -3.31 17.36 0.69
N GLU A 6 -3.46 18.54 1.32
CA GLU A 6 -2.77 19.75 0.86
C GLU A 6 -1.27 19.70 1.14
N ARG A 7 -0.85 18.96 2.18
CA ARG A 7 0.54 18.87 2.61
C ARG A 7 1.40 17.97 1.73
N PHE A 8 0.80 17.07 0.96
CA PHE A 8 1.51 15.99 0.26
C PHE A 8 1.40 16.04 -1.27
N LYS A 9 0.76 17.07 -1.84
CA LYS A 9 0.51 17.16 -3.30
C LYS A 9 1.74 17.15 -4.19
N ASP A 10 2.93 17.42 -3.64
CA ASP A 10 4.16 17.63 -4.42
C ASP A 10 5.28 16.65 -4.06
N PHE A 11 4.96 15.45 -3.53
CA PHE A 11 6.03 14.64 -2.98
C PHE A 11 6.69 13.72 -3.99
N PHE A 12 6.13 12.57 -4.25
CA PHE A 12 6.70 11.57 -5.14
C PHE A 12 5.63 10.97 -6.04
N ALA A 13 5.96 10.74 -7.31
CA ALA A 13 5.13 9.95 -8.21
C ALA A 13 5.14 8.46 -7.80
N ILE A 14 4.16 7.69 -8.26
CA ILE A 14 4.05 6.25 -7.94
C ILE A 14 5.31 5.48 -8.36
N ASP A 15 5.87 5.79 -9.52
CA ASP A 15 7.10 5.18 -10.01
C ASP A 15 8.34 5.59 -9.20
N GLU A 16 8.35 6.79 -8.63
CA GLU A 16 9.40 7.25 -7.73
C GLU A 16 9.33 6.54 -6.38
N LEU A 17 8.13 6.38 -5.80
CA LEU A 17 7.94 5.62 -4.57
C LEU A 17 8.38 4.16 -4.75
N LEU A 18 7.98 3.53 -5.84
CA LEU A 18 8.42 2.16 -6.14
C LEU A 18 9.92 2.08 -6.39
N CYS A 19 10.52 3.10 -7.01
CA CYS A 19 11.97 3.19 -7.19
C CYS A 19 12.69 3.19 -5.84
N LEU A 20 12.23 3.97 -4.86
CA LEU A 20 12.81 4.01 -3.51
C LEU A 20 12.73 2.63 -2.82
N GLN A 21 11.59 1.95 -2.92
CA GLN A 21 11.46 0.59 -2.38
C GLN A 21 12.41 -0.40 -3.09
N LEU A 22 12.60 -0.30 -4.40
CA LEU A 22 13.53 -1.13 -5.17
C LEU A 22 15.01 -0.86 -4.84
N ILE A 23 15.34 0.33 -4.37
CA ILE A 23 16.67 0.70 -3.87
C ILE A 23 16.90 0.10 -2.47
N GLY A 24 15.83 -0.13 -1.69
CA GLY A 24 15.89 -0.75 -0.36
C GLY A 24 15.47 0.17 0.78
N TYR A 25 14.87 1.32 0.50
CA TYR A 25 14.26 2.15 1.54
C TYR A 25 13.03 1.45 2.13
N SER A 26 12.92 1.47 3.45
CA SER A 26 11.72 0.98 4.13
C SER A 26 10.55 1.96 3.97
N ASP A 27 9.33 1.47 4.16
CA ASP A 27 8.14 2.30 4.15
C ASP A 27 8.23 3.42 5.21
N ALA A 28 8.82 3.13 6.37
CA ALA A 28 9.06 4.10 7.42
C ALA A 28 10.03 5.21 6.97
N ASP A 29 11.14 4.88 6.30
CA ASP A 29 12.11 5.88 5.79
C ASP A 29 11.45 6.81 4.77
N ILE A 30 10.64 6.23 3.86
CA ILE A 30 9.90 7.00 2.88
C ILE A 30 8.89 7.94 3.57
N CYS A 31 8.13 7.43 4.54
CA CYS A 31 7.17 8.23 5.30
C CYS A 31 7.84 9.32 6.14
N HIS A 32 8.99 9.05 6.74
CA HIS A 32 9.75 10.05 7.50
C HIS A 32 10.15 11.26 6.65
N SER A 33 10.48 11.05 5.39
CA SER A 33 10.86 12.12 4.45
C SER A 33 9.78 13.19 4.26
N PHE A 34 8.51 12.87 4.56
CA PHE A 34 7.40 13.83 4.46
C PHE A 34 7.42 14.91 5.52
N TYR A 35 8.11 14.64 6.61
CA TYR A 35 8.24 15.60 7.73
C TYR A 35 9.54 16.37 7.69
N SER A 36 10.49 15.99 6.81
CA SER A 36 11.82 16.58 6.69
C SER A 36 12.12 17.01 5.26
N PRO A 37 12.15 18.31 4.94
CA PRO A 37 12.54 18.80 3.62
C PRO A 37 13.91 18.30 3.17
N GLN A 38 14.86 18.16 4.11
CA GLN A 38 16.22 17.69 3.84
C GLN A 38 16.23 16.22 3.42
N GLU A 39 15.46 15.38 4.12
CA GLU A 39 15.32 13.95 3.77
C GLU A 39 14.62 13.78 2.43
N LYS A 40 13.57 14.55 2.16
CA LYS A 40 12.90 14.61 0.86
C LYS A 40 13.88 14.90 -0.27
N GLU A 41 14.68 15.96 -0.12
CA GLU A 41 15.67 16.34 -1.13
C GLU A 41 16.74 15.25 -1.32
N ALA A 42 17.16 14.60 -0.24
CA ALA A 42 18.08 13.46 -0.30
C ALA A 42 17.50 12.28 -1.09
N LEU A 43 16.22 11.93 -0.84
CA LEU A 43 15.54 10.87 -1.60
C LEU A 43 15.35 11.24 -3.06
N GLN A 44 15.00 12.48 -3.39
CA GLN A 44 14.92 12.96 -4.78
C GLN A 44 16.26 12.84 -5.51
N LYS A 45 17.36 13.21 -4.87
CA LYS A 45 18.72 13.02 -5.41
C LYS A 45 19.05 11.53 -5.60
N THR A 46 18.63 10.68 -4.68
CA THR A 46 18.83 9.22 -4.77
C THR A 46 18.09 8.64 -5.98
N ILE A 47 16.85 9.05 -6.22
CA ILE A 47 16.09 8.63 -7.41
C ILE A 47 16.80 9.10 -8.69
N ALA A 48 17.21 10.37 -8.75
CA ALA A 48 17.90 10.92 -9.90
C ALA A 48 19.21 10.20 -10.23
N ASN A 49 19.92 9.72 -9.20
CA ASN A 49 21.15 8.94 -9.32
C ASN A 49 20.92 7.43 -9.56
N SER A 50 19.66 6.99 -9.64
CA SER A 50 19.29 5.57 -9.77
C SER A 50 18.42 5.30 -11.01
N PRO A 51 18.84 5.73 -12.24
CA PRO A 51 17.97 5.66 -13.43
C PRO A 51 17.57 4.23 -13.80
N LYS A 52 18.42 3.23 -13.51
CA LYS A 52 18.11 1.83 -13.77
C LYS A 52 16.96 1.31 -12.91
N GLN A 53 16.96 1.63 -11.62
CA GLN A 53 15.89 1.25 -10.68
C GLN A 53 14.61 2.00 -11.01
N HIS A 54 14.70 3.26 -11.38
CA HIS A 54 13.54 4.06 -11.78
C HIS A 54 12.89 3.51 -13.05
N GLU A 55 13.69 3.15 -14.08
CA GLU A 55 13.16 2.50 -15.28
C GLU A 55 12.55 1.13 -14.96
N LYS A 56 13.17 0.35 -14.07
CA LYS A 56 12.63 -0.92 -13.60
C LYS A 56 11.28 -0.73 -12.89
N ALA A 57 11.13 0.31 -12.07
CA ALA A 57 9.87 0.65 -11.42
C ALA A 57 8.75 0.91 -12.44
N LYS A 58 9.02 1.71 -13.47
CA LYS A 58 8.07 1.97 -14.57
C LYS A 58 7.65 0.70 -15.29
N GLN A 59 8.61 -0.17 -15.58
CA GLN A 59 8.31 -1.45 -16.25
C GLN A 59 7.45 -2.39 -15.37
N ILE A 60 7.70 -2.42 -14.05
CA ILE A 60 6.88 -3.19 -13.11
C ILE A 60 5.46 -2.65 -13.10
N LEU A 61 5.27 -1.33 -12.95
CA LEU A 61 3.95 -0.71 -12.93
C LEU A 61 3.19 -0.94 -14.23
N LYS A 62 3.87 -0.87 -15.36
CA LYS A 62 3.27 -1.19 -16.67
C LYS A 62 2.76 -2.63 -16.71
N LYS A 63 3.60 -3.60 -16.33
CA LYS A 63 3.21 -5.03 -16.28
C LYS A 63 2.07 -5.28 -15.29
N GLN A 64 2.07 -4.62 -14.15
CA GLN A 64 0.99 -4.70 -13.18
C GLN A 64 -0.34 -4.20 -13.76
N THR A 65 -0.31 -3.04 -14.43
CA THR A 65 -1.49 -2.50 -15.10
C THR A 65 -2.01 -3.44 -16.19
N GLU A 66 -1.12 -4.02 -17.00
CA GLU A 66 -1.46 -5.02 -18.03
C GLU A 66 -2.08 -6.29 -17.42
N ALA A 67 -1.68 -6.66 -16.20
CA ALA A 67 -2.23 -7.78 -15.44
C ALA A 67 -3.50 -7.42 -14.63
N GLY A 68 -4.04 -6.21 -14.77
CA GLY A 68 -5.23 -5.76 -14.05
C GLY A 68 -4.96 -5.37 -12.59
N VAL A 69 -3.69 -5.22 -12.19
CA VAL A 69 -3.31 -4.73 -10.86
C VAL A 69 -3.28 -3.20 -10.88
N ALA A 70 -4.07 -2.58 -10.04
CA ALA A 70 -4.01 -1.15 -9.79
C ALA A 70 -2.98 -0.84 -8.70
N THR A 71 -2.18 0.21 -8.89
CA THR A 71 -1.29 0.71 -7.85
C THR A 71 -1.76 2.08 -7.43
N ILE A 72 -1.98 2.27 -6.14
CA ILE A 72 -2.34 3.56 -5.54
C ILE A 72 -1.28 3.96 -4.52
N SER A 73 -1.05 5.25 -4.41
CA SER A 73 -0.22 5.81 -3.36
C SER A 73 -1.07 6.27 -2.19
N PHE A 74 -0.46 6.46 -1.05
CA PHE A 74 -1.13 7.01 0.14
C PHE A 74 -1.58 8.48 -0.03
N TYR A 75 -1.30 9.13 -1.17
CA TYR A 75 -1.93 10.41 -1.57
C TYR A 75 -3.29 10.22 -2.23
N SER A 76 -3.63 9.00 -2.66
CA SER A 76 -4.89 8.71 -3.32
C SER A 76 -6.08 8.87 -2.40
N ASP A 77 -7.20 9.34 -2.94
CA ASP A 77 -8.49 9.39 -2.24
C ASP A 77 -9.02 7.99 -1.89
N GLU A 78 -8.58 7.00 -2.64
CA GLU A 78 -8.93 5.59 -2.45
C GLU A 78 -8.06 4.89 -1.40
N TYR A 79 -7.06 5.58 -0.83
CA TYR A 79 -6.20 4.97 0.17
C TYR A 79 -6.94 4.79 1.50
N PRO A 80 -6.94 3.59 2.09
CA PRO A 80 -7.74 3.28 3.29
C PRO A 80 -7.08 3.81 4.57
N TRP A 81 -6.98 5.12 4.71
CA TRP A 81 -6.35 5.80 5.84
C TRP A 81 -6.93 5.37 7.19
N PHE A 82 -8.21 5.03 7.27
CA PHE A 82 -8.84 4.56 8.49
C PHE A 82 -8.24 3.23 8.99
N ALA A 83 -7.79 2.37 8.08
CA ALA A 83 -7.14 1.10 8.43
C ALA A 83 -5.71 1.29 8.94
N PHE A 84 -5.05 2.40 8.56
CA PHE A 84 -3.66 2.71 8.92
C PHE A 84 -3.54 3.89 9.90
N ASN A 85 -4.63 4.36 10.47
CA ASN A 85 -4.67 5.59 11.27
C ASN A 85 -3.67 5.65 12.43
N ASN A 86 -3.35 4.50 13.02
CA ASN A 86 -2.39 4.38 14.12
C ASN A 86 -1.03 3.83 13.68
N LEU A 87 -0.83 3.56 12.38
CA LEU A 87 0.39 2.96 11.84
C LEU A 87 1.27 3.96 11.09
N ILE A 88 0.94 5.23 11.10
CA ILE A 88 1.81 6.28 10.62
C ILE A 88 2.95 6.44 11.66
N PRO A 89 4.23 6.27 11.32
CA PRO A 89 4.84 6.34 9.98
C PRO A 89 4.95 5.03 9.18
N ASP A 90 4.47 3.91 9.68
CA ASP A 90 4.67 2.61 9.04
C ASP A 90 3.60 2.25 7.99
N ALA A 91 2.72 3.20 7.64
CA ALA A 91 1.74 2.98 6.59
C ALA A 91 2.43 2.76 5.24
N PRO A 92 2.09 1.69 4.48
CA PRO A 92 2.74 1.44 3.20
C PRO A 92 2.49 2.59 2.22
N PRO A 93 3.54 3.17 1.62
CA PRO A 93 3.39 4.29 0.69
C PRO A 93 2.71 3.91 -0.62
N LEU A 94 2.72 2.62 -0.96
CA LEU A 94 2.04 2.05 -2.14
C LEU A 94 1.20 0.84 -1.75
N LEU A 95 0.01 0.73 -2.34
CA LEU A 95 -0.82 -0.47 -2.31
C LEU A 95 -0.99 -0.99 -3.74
N HIS A 96 -0.74 -2.28 -3.94
CA HIS A 96 -0.98 -2.98 -5.19
C HIS A 96 -2.24 -3.82 -5.03
N ILE A 97 -3.26 -3.55 -5.86
CA ILE A 97 -4.61 -4.06 -5.68
C ILE A 97 -5.01 -4.87 -6.90
N LEU A 98 -5.38 -6.12 -6.67
CA LEU A 98 -6.02 -6.97 -7.67
C LEU A 98 -7.47 -7.20 -7.25
N GLY A 99 -8.42 -6.67 -8.02
CA GLY A 99 -9.84 -6.77 -7.75
C GLY A 99 -10.55 -5.42 -7.60
N ASP A 100 -11.68 -5.42 -6.90
CA ASP A 100 -12.49 -4.20 -6.74
C ASP A 100 -11.91 -3.28 -5.66
N ARG A 101 -11.32 -2.16 -6.10
CA ARG A 101 -10.73 -1.13 -5.22
C ARG A 101 -11.74 -0.50 -4.25
N LYS A 102 -13.04 -0.50 -4.59
CA LYS A 102 -14.07 0.06 -3.72
C LYS A 102 -14.17 -0.66 -2.39
N LEU A 103 -13.75 -1.92 -2.34
CA LEU A 103 -13.73 -2.70 -1.11
C LEU A 103 -12.73 -2.18 -0.07
N LEU A 104 -11.68 -1.46 -0.50
CA LEU A 104 -10.70 -0.86 0.42
C LEU A 104 -11.29 0.21 1.35
N LEU A 105 -12.37 0.85 0.92
CA LEU A 105 -13.01 1.92 1.69
C LEU A 105 -14.14 1.42 2.59
N ARG A 106 -14.41 0.13 2.58
CA ARG A 106 -15.41 -0.46 3.46
C ARG A 106 -14.87 -0.58 4.89
N THR A 107 -15.75 -0.33 5.85
CA THR A 107 -15.41 -0.39 7.29
C THR A 107 -15.96 -1.63 7.98
N ASP A 108 -16.78 -2.42 7.27
CA ASP A 108 -17.37 -3.68 7.73
C ASP A 108 -16.51 -4.89 7.31
N CYS A 109 -15.21 -4.77 7.49
CA CYS A 109 -14.24 -5.82 7.21
C CYS A 109 -14.06 -6.76 8.40
N VAL A 110 -13.89 -8.05 8.11
CA VAL A 110 -13.57 -9.08 9.09
C VAL A 110 -12.21 -9.68 8.77
N THR A 111 -11.30 -9.67 9.73
CA THR A 111 -9.98 -10.28 9.58
C THR A 111 -9.96 -11.67 10.23
N ILE A 112 -9.52 -12.66 9.47
CA ILE A 112 -9.30 -14.03 9.97
C ILE A 112 -7.79 -14.27 10.04
N ILE A 113 -7.30 -14.50 11.26
CA ILE A 113 -5.88 -14.77 11.52
C ILE A 113 -5.71 -16.12 12.20
N GLY A 114 -4.57 -16.76 11.93
CA GLY A 114 -4.27 -18.06 12.48
C GLY A 114 -2.79 -18.44 12.32
N SER A 115 -2.47 -19.68 12.71
CA SER A 115 -1.13 -20.23 12.59
C SER A 115 -0.69 -20.34 11.13
N ARG A 116 0.60 -20.09 10.85
CA ARG A 116 1.21 -20.38 9.52
C ARG A 116 1.23 -21.88 9.20
N CYS A 117 1.19 -22.73 10.23
CA CYS A 117 1.11 -24.18 10.13
C CYS A 117 -0.22 -24.68 10.70
N ALA A 118 -1.34 -24.10 10.26
CA ALA A 118 -2.66 -24.54 10.68
C ALA A 118 -2.89 -26.01 10.28
N ASP A 119 -3.44 -26.80 11.20
CA ASP A 119 -3.91 -28.14 10.90
C ASP A 119 -5.18 -28.11 10.01
N GLN A 120 -5.70 -29.28 9.69
CA GLN A 120 -6.88 -29.38 8.82
C GLN A 120 -8.10 -28.72 9.48
N ALA A 121 -8.32 -28.94 10.76
CA ALA A 121 -9.46 -28.37 11.49
C ALA A 121 -9.40 -26.84 11.52
N GLY A 122 -8.22 -26.26 11.74
CA GLY A 122 -8.00 -24.81 11.70
C GLY A 122 -8.28 -24.21 10.31
N ARG A 123 -7.88 -24.88 9.23
CA ARG A 123 -8.17 -24.44 7.85
C ARG A 123 -9.66 -24.52 7.53
N GLU A 124 -10.33 -25.60 7.94
CA GLU A 124 -11.77 -25.77 7.74
C GLU A 124 -12.58 -24.72 8.53
N ALA A 125 -12.17 -24.44 9.76
CA ALA A 125 -12.77 -23.40 10.56
C ALA A 125 -12.61 -22.02 9.91
N ALA A 126 -11.40 -21.65 9.46
CA ALA A 126 -11.15 -20.39 8.77
C ALA A 126 -12.00 -20.26 7.48
N TYR A 127 -12.09 -21.32 6.68
CA TYR A 127 -12.94 -21.33 5.49
C TYR A 127 -14.42 -21.15 5.83
N SER A 128 -14.91 -21.84 6.86
CA SER A 128 -16.31 -21.78 7.28
C SER A 128 -16.69 -20.39 7.77
N TRP A 129 -15.83 -19.75 8.57
CA TRP A 129 -16.02 -18.39 9.04
C TRP A 129 -15.94 -17.36 7.89
N ALA A 130 -14.96 -17.48 7.00
CA ALA A 130 -14.86 -16.60 5.83
C ALA A 130 -16.13 -16.68 4.98
N ARG A 131 -16.60 -17.91 4.69
CA ARG A 131 -17.82 -18.12 3.93
C ARG A 131 -19.04 -17.51 4.60
N LYS A 132 -19.19 -17.70 5.93
CA LYS A 132 -20.30 -17.13 6.70
C LYS A 132 -20.33 -15.61 6.57
N PHE A 133 -19.25 -14.94 6.91
CA PHE A 133 -19.17 -13.47 6.87
C PHE A 133 -19.34 -12.91 5.46
N THR A 134 -18.80 -13.60 4.44
CA THR A 134 -19.02 -13.20 3.03
C THR A 134 -20.51 -13.28 2.66
N LEU A 135 -21.23 -14.32 3.11
CA LEU A 135 -22.67 -14.44 2.86
C LEU A 135 -23.49 -13.38 3.62
N GLU A 136 -23.00 -12.89 4.73
CA GLU A 136 -23.56 -11.76 5.49
C GLU A 136 -23.20 -10.41 4.88
N GLY A 137 -22.39 -10.38 3.80
CA GLY A 137 -22.03 -9.19 3.05
C GLY A 137 -20.78 -8.47 3.55
N HIS A 138 -20.04 -9.04 4.51
CA HIS A 138 -18.77 -8.48 4.97
C HIS A 138 -17.64 -8.67 3.95
N VAL A 139 -16.63 -7.81 4.01
CA VAL A 139 -15.35 -7.98 3.32
C VAL A 139 -14.42 -8.81 4.21
N ILE A 140 -13.76 -9.82 3.66
CA ILE A 140 -12.78 -10.67 4.36
C ILE A 140 -11.37 -10.31 3.88
#